data_e60767f47fe9a5276af196e3b66be43e
#
_entry.id   e60767f47fe9a5276af196e3b66be43e
#
_cell.length_a   1.000
_cell.length_b   1.000
_cell.length_c   1.000
_cell.angle_alpha   90.00
_cell.angle_beta   90.00
_cell.angle_gamma   90.00
#
_symmetry.space_group_name_H-M   'P 1'
#
loop_
_entity.id
_entity.type
_entity.pdbx_description
1 polymer ?
#
loop_
_entity_poly.entity_id
_entity_poly.type
_entity_poly.pdbx_seq_one_letter_code
_entity_poly.pdbx_strand_id
1 'polypeptide(L)'
;SQARAQSLYRGTARADALTPSLGESAWNTDHRLIAGLDYVLNEGSRKATTFSLFWNAQSGRPYSYTWRRYSLFDYDDNVLAYIPAAGDPNVVYSGVSEARVLDHIKELGLSRYAGSIVPRNVGNADYFRSLDMRIAQEIPGFMDDDKFTLYFDAVNILNFFNDSEGLRYYKGSTQEILETDGLDDQGRWIITGVRDESSFIDFNSSSYRFQLGFSYEF
;
A
#
# COMPACT_ATOMS: atom_id res chain seq x y z
N SER A 1 22.75 -1.12 -11.01
CA SER A 1 21.55 -0.95 -11.84
C SER A 1 21.53 0.47 -12.37
N GLN A 2 21.71 0.65 -13.67
CA GLN A 2 21.55 1.95 -14.31
C GLN A 2 20.05 2.26 -14.36
N ALA A 3 19.58 3.12 -13.48
CA ALA A 3 18.28 3.74 -13.63
C ALA A 3 18.34 4.60 -14.90
N ARG A 4 17.70 4.16 -15.97
CA ARG A 4 17.61 4.94 -17.19
C ARG A 4 16.74 6.16 -16.90
N ALA A 5 17.22 7.35 -17.25
CA ALA A 5 16.45 8.61 -17.09
C ALA A 5 15.02 8.50 -17.67
N GLN A 6 14.83 7.74 -18.74
CA GLN A 6 13.54 7.48 -19.35
C GLN A 6 12.58 6.66 -18.45
N SER A 7 13.06 5.69 -17.69
CA SER A 7 12.19 4.91 -16.78
C SER A 7 11.80 5.71 -15.53
N LEU A 8 12.68 6.57 -15.05
CA LEU A 8 12.36 7.53 -13.98
C LEU A 8 11.36 8.58 -14.46
N TYR A 9 11.52 9.08 -15.67
CA TYR A 9 10.60 10.05 -16.28
C TYR A 9 9.19 9.47 -16.43
N ARG A 10 9.04 8.25 -16.96
CA ARG A 10 7.75 7.58 -17.15
C ARG A 10 7.14 7.02 -15.86
N GLY A 11 7.95 6.64 -14.89
CA GLY A 11 7.50 6.03 -13.64
C GLY A 11 7.16 7.01 -12.52
N THR A 12 7.27 8.33 -12.76
CA THR A 12 7.01 9.34 -11.72
C THR A 12 5.81 10.18 -12.10
N ALA A 13 4.77 10.18 -11.27
CA ALA A 13 3.61 11.05 -11.47
C ALA A 13 3.99 12.52 -11.33
N ARG A 14 3.50 13.38 -12.23
CA ARG A 14 3.88 14.80 -12.35
C ARG A 14 2.75 15.66 -12.89
N ALA A 15 2.76 16.93 -12.50
CA ALA A 15 1.86 17.94 -13.06
C ALA A 15 2.38 18.48 -14.39
N ASP A 16 3.70 18.64 -14.51
CA ASP A 16 4.39 19.17 -15.68
C ASP A 16 5.66 18.35 -15.95
N ALA A 17 5.89 18.06 -17.22
CA ALA A 17 7.04 17.29 -17.68
C ALA A 17 8.38 18.03 -17.52
N LEU A 18 8.36 19.35 -17.53
CA LEU A 18 9.54 20.21 -17.56
C LEU A 18 9.90 20.76 -16.17
N THR A 19 8.95 20.80 -15.25
CA THR A 19 9.15 21.39 -13.92
C THR A 19 9.15 20.30 -12.84
N PRO A 20 10.30 19.95 -12.26
CA PRO A 20 10.37 19.01 -11.17
C PRO A 20 9.61 19.52 -9.94
N SER A 21 8.74 18.71 -9.37
CA SER A 21 8.04 19.02 -8.13
C SER A 21 8.56 18.15 -6.98
N LEU A 22 8.68 18.75 -5.80
CA LEU A 22 8.90 18.00 -4.57
C LEU A 22 7.61 17.25 -4.20
N GLY A 23 7.76 16.05 -3.69
CA GLY A 23 6.64 15.23 -3.24
C GLY A 23 7.15 14.07 -2.41
N GLU A 24 6.24 13.43 -1.72
CA GLU A 24 6.54 12.27 -0.91
C GLU A 24 7.08 11.11 -1.76
N SER A 25 7.95 10.29 -1.17
CA SER A 25 8.48 9.10 -1.83
C SER A 25 7.41 8.01 -1.92
N ALA A 26 7.27 7.35 -3.07
CA ALA A 26 6.40 6.18 -3.24
C ALA A 26 6.82 4.97 -2.37
N TRP A 27 7.98 5.03 -1.73
CA TRP A 27 8.52 4.01 -0.83
C TRP A 27 8.34 4.37 0.65
N ASN A 28 7.74 5.53 0.94
CA ASN A 28 7.51 5.95 2.30
C ASN A 28 6.51 5.03 3.01
N THR A 29 6.66 4.92 4.32
CA THR A 29 5.71 4.32 5.25
C THR A 29 5.47 5.35 6.33
N ASP A 30 4.32 6.01 6.31
CA ASP A 30 4.03 7.15 7.19
C ASP A 30 4.07 6.76 8.67
N HIS A 31 3.50 5.59 8.96
CA HIS A 31 3.42 5.06 10.31
C HIS A 31 3.72 3.58 10.32
N ARG A 32 4.59 3.16 11.23
CA ARG A 32 4.85 1.76 11.52
C ARG A 32 4.99 1.56 13.02
N LEU A 33 4.24 0.62 13.56
CA LEU A 33 4.33 0.20 14.95
C LEU A 33 4.66 -1.29 15.00
N ILE A 34 5.66 -1.63 15.79
CA ILE A 34 6.12 -3.00 16.01
C ILE A 34 6.11 -3.24 17.51
N ALA A 35 5.56 -4.38 17.94
CA ALA A 35 5.65 -4.84 19.31
C ALA A 35 6.04 -6.32 19.34
N GLY A 36 6.95 -6.66 20.23
CA GLY A 36 7.38 -8.04 20.50
C GLY A 36 7.20 -8.36 21.97
N LEU A 37 6.80 -9.59 22.26
CA LEU A 37 6.69 -10.13 23.61
C LEU A 37 7.24 -11.55 23.62
N ASP A 38 8.21 -11.82 24.48
CA ASP A 38 8.71 -13.15 24.76
C ASP A 38 8.42 -13.51 26.22
N TYR A 39 7.93 -14.73 26.43
CA TYR A 39 7.70 -15.28 27.75
C TYR A 39 8.31 -16.68 27.84
N VAL A 40 9.20 -16.89 28.82
CA VAL A 40 9.94 -18.14 29.00
C VAL A 40 9.45 -18.84 30.26
N LEU A 41 8.92 -20.03 30.08
CA LEU A 41 8.63 -20.98 31.19
C LEU A 41 9.85 -21.83 31.46
N ASN A 42 10.12 -22.10 32.75
CA ASN A 42 11.25 -22.92 33.22
C ASN A 42 12.60 -22.38 32.71
N GLU A 43 12.79 -21.05 32.75
CA GLU A 43 14.03 -20.37 32.37
C GLU A 43 15.24 -20.97 33.10
N GLY A 44 16.34 -21.18 32.38
CA GLY A 44 17.53 -21.84 32.90
C GLY A 44 17.45 -23.35 32.99
N SER A 45 16.33 -23.97 32.67
CA SER A 45 16.16 -25.42 32.59
C SER A 45 16.44 -25.90 31.15
N ARG A 46 16.92 -27.14 31.02
CA ARG A 46 17.04 -27.83 29.72
C ARG A 46 15.66 -28.20 29.12
N LYS A 47 14.57 -27.79 29.74
CA LYS A 47 13.16 -27.99 29.27
C LYS A 47 12.42 -26.64 29.19
N ALA A 48 13.11 -25.58 28.88
CA ALA A 48 12.49 -24.28 28.73
C ALA A 48 11.47 -24.25 27.59
N THR A 49 10.35 -23.58 27.83
CA THR A 49 9.34 -23.30 26.78
C THR A 49 9.26 -21.82 26.57
N THR A 50 9.50 -21.39 25.33
CA THR A 50 9.42 -19.97 24.94
C THR A 50 8.16 -19.72 24.12
N PHE A 51 7.41 -18.71 24.52
CA PHE A 51 6.28 -18.16 23.77
C PHE A 51 6.68 -16.79 23.26
N SER A 52 6.65 -16.60 21.94
CA SER A 52 6.94 -15.32 21.30
C SER A 52 5.73 -14.82 20.53
N LEU A 53 5.41 -13.54 20.69
CA LEU A 53 4.42 -12.84 19.90
C LEU A 53 5.09 -11.66 19.22
N PHE A 54 4.81 -11.48 17.95
CA PHE A 54 5.30 -10.35 17.16
C PHE A 54 4.14 -9.69 16.44
N TRP A 55 3.84 -8.46 16.80
CA TRP A 55 2.80 -7.65 16.17
C TRP A 55 3.42 -6.55 15.33
N ASN A 56 2.93 -6.41 14.10
CA ASN A 56 3.32 -5.37 13.18
C ASN A 56 2.06 -4.68 12.65
N ALA A 57 2.07 -3.35 12.65
CA ALA A 57 1.04 -2.52 12.05
C ALA A 57 1.71 -1.38 11.30
N GLN A 58 1.31 -1.16 10.04
CA GLN A 58 1.92 -0.14 9.20
C GLN A 58 0.93 0.46 8.21
N SER A 59 1.15 1.73 7.84
CA SER A 59 0.44 2.36 6.73
C SER A 59 0.80 1.69 5.40
N GLY A 60 -0.14 1.69 4.47
CA GLY A 60 0.12 1.30 3.09
C GLY A 60 1.08 2.28 2.39
N ARG A 61 1.54 1.89 1.21
CA ARG A 61 2.43 2.74 0.41
C ARG A 61 1.67 3.90 -0.22
N PRO A 62 2.30 5.07 -0.33
CA PRO A 62 1.75 6.21 -1.06
C PRO A 62 1.58 5.92 -2.55
N TYR A 63 0.54 6.52 -3.14
CA TYR A 63 0.30 6.53 -4.57
C TYR A 63 -0.24 7.89 -5.02
N SER A 64 -0.20 8.10 -6.34
CA SER A 64 -0.63 9.36 -6.97
C SER A 64 -1.95 9.19 -7.69
N TYR A 65 -2.78 10.21 -7.68
CA TYR A 65 -4.00 10.27 -8.47
C TYR A 65 -3.71 10.90 -9.83
N THR A 66 -4.09 10.20 -10.89
CA THR A 66 -3.78 10.58 -12.27
C THR A 66 -5.02 10.61 -13.14
N TRP A 67 -4.89 11.26 -14.30
CA TRP A 67 -5.79 11.06 -15.40
C TRP A 67 -5.70 9.63 -15.92
N ARG A 68 -6.77 9.17 -16.55
CA ARG A 68 -6.76 7.88 -17.23
C ARG A 68 -5.68 7.85 -18.30
N ARG A 69 -4.92 6.77 -18.32
CA ARG A 69 -3.96 6.46 -19.38
C ARG A 69 -4.62 6.54 -20.76
N TYR A 70 -3.90 7.05 -21.75
CA TYR A 70 -4.36 7.30 -23.13
C TYR A 70 -5.43 8.40 -23.29
N SER A 71 -5.86 9.06 -22.24
CA SER A 71 -6.78 10.19 -22.38
C SER A 71 -6.10 11.46 -22.88
N LEU A 72 -4.84 11.69 -22.49
CA LEU A 72 -4.10 12.92 -22.83
C LEU A 72 -3.01 12.69 -23.88
N PHE A 73 -2.21 11.65 -23.69
CA PHE A 73 -1.08 11.31 -24.55
C PHE A 73 -0.93 9.81 -24.64
N ASP A 74 -0.51 9.32 -25.81
CA ASP A 74 -0.17 7.92 -25.97
C ASP A 74 0.90 7.50 -24.95
N TYR A 75 0.59 6.46 -24.15
CA TYR A 75 1.48 5.84 -23.17
C TYR A 75 1.81 6.63 -21.87
N ASP A 76 1.21 7.79 -21.60
CA ASP A 76 1.41 8.48 -20.31
C ASP A 76 0.29 8.13 -19.32
N ASP A 77 0.67 7.41 -18.25
CA ASP A 77 -0.19 7.03 -17.12
C ASP A 77 0.21 7.75 -15.81
N ASN A 78 0.96 8.85 -15.94
CA ASN A 78 1.57 9.54 -14.81
C ASN A 78 1.28 11.05 -14.76
N VAL A 79 0.31 11.54 -15.53
CA VAL A 79 -0.12 12.94 -15.45
C VAL A 79 -1.09 13.09 -14.27
N LEU A 80 -0.70 13.92 -13.29
CA LEU A 80 -1.50 14.17 -12.09
C LEU A 80 -2.85 14.79 -12.47
N ALA A 81 -3.92 14.32 -11.83
CA ALA A 81 -5.26 14.77 -12.12
C ALA A 81 -5.48 16.21 -11.62
N TYR A 82 -6.18 17.02 -12.42
CA TYR A 82 -6.78 18.26 -11.97
C TYR A 82 -8.08 17.95 -11.25
N ILE A 83 -8.26 18.48 -10.07
CA ILE A 83 -9.45 18.25 -9.22
C ILE A 83 -10.38 19.46 -9.38
N PRO A 84 -11.52 19.33 -10.08
CA PRO A 84 -12.41 20.46 -10.29
C PRO A 84 -13.08 20.92 -9.00
N ALA A 85 -13.32 22.24 -8.92
CA ALA A 85 -14.21 22.83 -7.93
C ALA A 85 -15.67 22.85 -8.45
N ALA A 86 -16.63 23.11 -7.57
CA ALA A 86 -18.00 23.35 -8.01
C ALA A 86 -18.08 24.62 -8.85
N GLY A 87 -18.66 24.53 -10.04
CA GLY A 87 -18.73 25.65 -11.00
C GLY A 87 -17.38 26.07 -11.56
N ASP A 88 -16.41 25.16 -11.64
CA ASP A 88 -15.04 25.46 -12.09
C ASP A 88 -15.01 25.99 -13.54
N PRO A 89 -14.55 27.24 -13.77
CA PRO A 89 -14.47 27.80 -15.11
C PRO A 89 -13.43 27.10 -16.01
N ASN A 90 -12.50 26.34 -15.45
CA ASN A 90 -11.47 25.63 -16.17
C ASN A 90 -11.89 24.23 -16.65
N VAL A 91 -13.16 23.86 -16.46
CA VAL A 91 -13.66 22.52 -16.75
C VAL A 91 -14.94 22.56 -17.55
N VAL A 92 -15.05 21.60 -18.48
CA VAL A 92 -16.27 21.28 -19.22
C VAL A 92 -16.57 19.80 -19.00
N TYR A 93 -17.83 19.47 -18.78
CA TYR A 93 -18.26 18.08 -18.59
C TYR A 93 -18.94 17.57 -19.87
N SER A 94 -18.51 16.40 -20.35
CA SER A 94 -19.01 15.74 -21.56
C SER A 94 -19.28 14.26 -21.25
N GLY A 95 -20.54 13.84 -21.34
CA GLY A 95 -20.92 12.43 -21.04
C GLY A 95 -21.02 12.08 -19.54
N VAL A 96 -20.57 12.96 -18.64
CA VAL A 96 -20.67 12.84 -17.19
C VAL A 96 -21.19 14.14 -16.59
N SER A 97 -21.98 14.07 -15.53
CA SER A 97 -22.45 15.29 -14.84
C SER A 97 -21.41 15.81 -13.85
N GLU A 98 -21.37 17.13 -13.68
CA GLU A 98 -20.55 17.78 -12.64
C GLU A 98 -20.80 17.16 -11.25
N ALA A 99 -22.06 16.95 -10.86
CA ALA A 99 -22.42 16.36 -9.59
C ALA A 99 -21.76 14.99 -9.36
N ARG A 100 -21.79 14.10 -10.38
CA ARG A 100 -21.15 12.77 -10.29
C ARG A 100 -19.64 12.88 -10.10
N VAL A 101 -18.98 13.81 -10.78
CA VAL A 101 -17.53 14.04 -10.64
C VAL A 101 -17.19 14.58 -9.26
N LEU A 102 -17.95 15.55 -8.76
CA LEU A 102 -17.74 16.13 -7.41
C LEU A 102 -18.00 15.13 -6.29
N ASP A 103 -19.04 14.28 -6.43
CA ASP A 103 -19.32 13.22 -5.46
C ASP A 103 -18.17 12.20 -5.45
N HIS A 104 -17.67 11.78 -6.59
CA HIS A 104 -16.53 10.88 -6.69
C HIS A 104 -15.26 11.46 -6.05
N ILE A 105 -14.95 12.73 -6.31
CA ILE A 105 -13.83 13.46 -5.68
C ILE A 105 -13.99 13.49 -4.16
N LYS A 106 -15.22 13.68 -3.66
CA LYS A 106 -15.53 13.67 -2.24
C LYS A 106 -15.35 12.28 -1.63
N GLU A 107 -15.80 11.22 -2.29
CA GLU A 107 -15.63 9.83 -1.88
C GLU A 107 -14.15 9.47 -1.73
N LEU A 108 -13.29 9.98 -2.63
CA LEU A 108 -11.83 9.81 -2.58
C LEU A 108 -11.12 10.73 -1.55
N GLY A 109 -11.84 11.62 -0.87
CA GLY A 109 -11.26 12.58 0.08
C GLY A 109 -10.42 13.69 -0.54
N LEU A 110 -10.59 13.94 -1.85
CA LEU A 110 -9.77 14.88 -2.62
C LEU A 110 -10.34 16.30 -2.68
N SER A 111 -11.48 16.58 -2.07
CA SER A 111 -12.14 17.91 -2.08
C SER A 111 -11.22 19.04 -1.60
N ARG A 112 -10.24 18.77 -0.76
CA ARG A 112 -9.23 19.76 -0.30
C ARG A 112 -8.33 20.29 -1.42
N TYR A 113 -8.27 19.62 -2.56
CA TYR A 113 -7.48 20.00 -3.72
C TYR A 113 -8.33 20.64 -4.83
N ALA A 114 -9.61 20.93 -4.57
CA ALA A 114 -10.52 21.51 -5.56
C ALA A 114 -9.93 22.78 -6.19
N GLY A 115 -10.02 22.90 -7.52
CA GLY A 115 -9.45 23.99 -8.32
C GLY A 115 -7.94 23.87 -8.56
N SER A 116 -7.31 22.72 -8.29
CA SER A 116 -5.87 22.56 -8.47
C SER A 116 -5.48 21.14 -8.93
N ILE A 117 -4.25 21.00 -9.41
CA ILE A 117 -3.65 19.69 -9.69
C ILE A 117 -3.30 19.04 -8.35
N VAL A 118 -3.73 17.79 -8.17
CA VAL A 118 -3.43 17.02 -6.96
C VAL A 118 -1.92 16.80 -6.81
N PRO A 119 -1.34 16.98 -5.62
CA PRO A 119 0.08 16.70 -5.41
C PRO A 119 0.40 15.20 -5.58
N ARG A 120 1.67 14.91 -5.87
CA ARG A 120 2.15 13.53 -6.00
C ARG A 120 2.11 12.79 -4.67
N ASN A 121 1.74 11.49 -4.72
CA ASN A 121 1.79 10.56 -3.60
C ASN A 121 0.98 10.98 -2.35
N VAL A 122 -0.20 11.53 -2.58
CA VAL A 122 -1.12 11.95 -1.49
C VAL A 122 -2.13 10.88 -1.09
N GLY A 123 -2.32 9.84 -1.89
CA GLY A 123 -3.10 8.67 -1.55
C GLY A 123 -2.25 7.64 -0.81
N ASN A 124 -2.84 6.89 0.10
CA ASN A 124 -2.20 5.78 0.80
C ASN A 124 -3.01 4.50 0.60
N ALA A 125 -2.32 3.39 0.32
CA ALA A 125 -2.94 2.07 0.34
C ALA A 125 -3.43 1.74 1.75
N ASP A 126 -4.25 0.68 1.85
CA ASP A 126 -4.87 0.32 3.12
C ASP A 126 -3.84 -0.06 4.18
N TYR A 127 -4.22 0.13 5.43
CA TYR A 127 -3.40 -0.18 6.59
C TYR A 127 -3.25 -1.70 6.74
N PHE A 128 -2.02 -2.16 6.95
CA PHE A 128 -1.70 -3.57 7.16
C PHE A 128 -1.40 -3.86 8.62
N ARG A 129 -1.96 -4.96 9.13
CA ARG A 129 -1.67 -5.49 10.48
C ARG A 129 -1.39 -6.98 10.40
N SER A 130 -0.41 -7.47 11.14
CA SER A 130 -0.15 -8.91 11.29
C SER A 130 0.23 -9.25 12.71
N LEU A 131 -0.09 -10.46 13.13
CA LEU A 131 0.35 -11.05 14.38
C LEU A 131 0.97 -12.39 14.06
N ASP A 132 2.22 -12.56 14.45
CA ASP A 132 2.95 -13.82 14.35
C ASP A 132 3.17 -14.38 15.75
N MET A 133 3.15 -15.71 15.87
CA MET A 133 3.37 -16.41 17.11
C MET A 133 4.38 -17.52 16.90
N ARG A 134 5.27 -17.72 17.87
CA ARG A 134 6.13 -18.89 17.96
C ARG A 134 6.00 -19.53 19.34
N ILE A 135 5.95 -20.86 19.37
CA ILE A 135 6.13 -21.65 20.57
C ILE A 135 7.34 -22.55 20.33
N ALA A 136 8.35 -22.46 21.20
CA ALA A 136 9.56 -23.27 21.11
C ALA A 136 9.74 -24.03 22.42
N GLN A 137 9.96 -25.38 22.33
CA GLN A 137 10.20 -26.26 23.45
C GLN A 137 11.60 -26.84 23.38
N GLU A 138 12.42 -26.55 24.39
CA GLU A 138 13.71 -27.24 24.57
C GLU A 138 13.51 -28.61 25.16
N ILE A 139 14.23 -29.61 24.65
CA ILE A 139 14.23 -31.00 25.07
C ILE A 139 15.68 -31.42 25.24
N PRO A 140 16.09 -32.00 26.39
CA PRO A 140 17.44 -32.51 26.59
C PRO A 140 17.85 -33.46 25.46
N GLY A 141 19.05 -33.34 24.97
CA GLY A 141 19.64 -34.23 23.99
C GLY A 141 20.21 -35.50 24.63
N PHE A 142 21.08 -36.17 23.92
CA PHE A 142 21.67 -37.45 24.33
C PHE A 142 22.88 -37.29 25.25
N MET A 143 23.55 -36.11 25.19
CA MET A 143 24.68 -35.76 26.03
C MET A 143 24.33 -34.56 26.92
N ASP A 144 25.18 -34.22 27.89
CA ASP A 144 24.87 -33.19 28.89
C ASP A 144 24.79 -31.78 28.29
N ASP A 145 25.51 -31.53 27.21
CA ASP A 145 25.61 -30.19 26.59
C ASP A 145 24.71 -30.05 25.36
N ASP A 146 24.09 -31.11 24.85
CA ASP A 146 23.24 -31.04 23.68
C ASP A 146 21.75 -30.89 24.00
N LYS A 147 21.06 -30.26 23.06
CA LYS A 147 19.61 -30.05 23.17
C LYS A 147 18.91 -30.12 21.82
N PHE A 148 17.69 -30.57 21.85
CA PHE A 148 16.72 -30.40 20.77
C PHE A 148 15.84 -29.18 21.04
N THR A 149 15.44 -28.46 20.02
CA THR A 149 14.37 -27.47 20.10
C THR A 149 13.31 -27.82 19.09
N LEU A 150 12.11 -28.13 19.57
CA LEU A 150 10.92 -28.26 18.73
C LEU A 150 10.20 -26.93 18.70
N TYR A 151 9.86 -26.40 17.51
CA TYR A 151 9.14 -25.14 17.42
C TYR A 151 7.95 -25.22 16.48
N PHE A 152 6.92 -24.45 16.82
CA PHE A 152 5.72 -24.22 16.04
C PHE A 152 5.60 -22.73 15.77
N ASP A 153 5.53 -22.36 14.50
CA ASP A 153 5.29 -21.00 14.05
C ASP A 153 3.90 -20.85 13.44
N ALA A 154 3.21 -19.80 13.84
CA ALA A 154 1.98 -19.33 13.21
C ALA A 154 2.20 -17.92 12.71
N VAL A 155 2.34 -17.77 11.40
CA VAL A 155 2.55 -16.48 10.75
C VAL A 155 1.22 -15.91 10.30
N ASN A 156 1.01 -14.61 10.52
CA ASN A 156 -0.21 -13.88 10.19
C ASN A 156 -1.49 -14.55 10.75
N ILE A 157 -1.44 -14.93 12.04
CA ILE A 157 -2.52 -15.66 12.69
C ILE A 157 -3.84 -14.87 12.76
N LEU A 158 -3.81 -13.54 12.61
CA LEU A 158 -5.02 -12.73 12.52
C LEU A 158 -5.91 -13.18 11.35
N ASN A 159 -5.31 -13.46 10.19
CA ASN A 159 -6.03 -13.91 9.01
C ASN A 159 -6.65 -15.29 9.19
N PHE A 160 -6.07 -16.14 10.04
CA PHE A 160 -6.67 -17.45 10.37
C PHE A 160 -7.97 -17.30 11.17
N PHE A 161 -8.07 -16.32 12.06
CA PHE A 161 -9.26 -16.08 12.87
C PHE A 161 -10.31 -15.23 12.18
N ASN A 162 -9.87 -14.34 11.26
CA ASN A 162 -10.77 -13.45 10.53
C ASN A 162 -10.19 -13.17 9.14
N ASP A 163 -10.90 -13.62 8.11
CA ASP A 163 -10.51 -13.50 6.69
C ASP A 163 -10.30 -12.06 6.22
N SER A 164 -10.87 -11.08 6.91
CA SER A 164 -10.69 -9.65 6.60
C SER A 164 -9.50 -9.00 7.32
N GLU A 165 -8.84 -9.69 8.25
CA GLU A 165 -7.66 -9.22 8.95
C GLU A 165 -6.38 -9.79 8.32
N GLY A 166 -5.26 -9.13 8.58
CA GLY A 166 -3.96 -9.57 8.07
C GLY A 166 -3.84 -9.49 6.54
N LEU A 167 -4.75 -8.78 5.86
CA LEU A 167 -4.70 -8.58 4.42
C LEU A 167 -3.78 -7.43 4.07
N ARG A 168 -2.88 -7.67 3.13
CA ARG A 168 -2.03 -6.65 2.55
C ARG A 168 -2.55 -6.24 1.19
N TYR A 169 -3.08 -5.04 1.10
CA TYR A 169 -3.53 -4.46 -0.15
C TYR A 169 -2.36 -3.78 -0.87
N TYR A 170 -2.26 -4.05 -2.15
CA TYR A 170 -1.35 -3.38 -3.06
C TYR A 170 -2.16 -2.49 -4.00
N LYS A 171 -1.80 -1.22 -4.04
CA LYS A 171 -2.26 -0.26 -5.05
C LYS A 171 -1.06 0.11 -5.94
N GLY A 172 -1.26 0.21 -7.23
CA GLY A 172 -0.24 0.71 -8.14
C GLY A 172 0.27 2.10 -7.72
N SER A 173 1.44 2.49 -8.19
CA SER A 173 2.01 3.82 -7.90
C SER A 173 1.14 4.98 -8.41
N THR A 174 0.22 4.70 -9.32
CA THR A 174 -0.78 5.62 -9.86
C THR A 174 -2.17 5.00 -9.79
N GLN A 175 -3.17 5.82 -9.49
CA GLN A 175 -4.59 5.49 -9.54
C GLN A 175 -5.28 6.45 -10.50
N GLU A 176 -5.82 5.89 -11.56
CA GLU A 176 -6.55 6.64 -12.58
C GLU A 176 -7.96 6.92 -12.08
N ILE A 177 -8.31 8.18 -11.80
CA ILE A 177 -9.59 8.53 -11.17
C ILE A 177 -10.52 9.35 -12.08
N LEU A 178 -9.98 10.02 -13.08
CA LEU A 178 -10.73 10.85 -14.02
C LEU A 178 -10.37 10.52 -15.46
N GLU A 179 -11.36 10.53 -16.34
CA GLU A 179 -11.20 10.43 -17.78
C GLU A 179 -11.32 11.81 -18.42
N THR A 180 -10.54 12.07 -19.44
CA THR A 180 -10.57 13.35 -20.18
C THR A 180 -10.31 13.13 -21.65
N ASP A 181 -10.91 13.99 -22.48
CA ASP A 181 -10.60 14.11 -23.92
C ASP A 181 -9.57 15.21 -24.19
N GLY A 182 -8.87 15.68 -23.14
CA GLY A 182 -7.88 16.74 -23.25
C GLY A 182 -8.40 18.11 -22.89
N LEU A 183 -7.87 19.13 -23.56
CA LEU A 183 -8.28 20.52 -23.40
C LEU A 183 -9.10 20.95 -24.60
N ASP A 184 -10.09 21.81 -24.37
CA ASP A 184 -10.81 22.48 -25.44
C ASP A 184 -10.02 23.66 -26.03
N ASP A 185 -10.58 24.34 -27.05
CA ASP A 185 -9.98 25.50 -27.69
C ASP A 185 -9.77 26.71 -26.75
N GLN A 186 -10.38 26.68 -25.57
CA GLN A 186 -10.26 27.71 -24.54
C GLN A 186 -9.28 27.29 -23.41
N GLY A 187 -8.67 26.10 -23.52
CA GLY A 187 -7.73 25.55 -22.53
C GLY A 187 -8.40 24.96 -21.32
N ARG A 188 -9.71 24.63 -21.37
CA ARG A 188 -10.45 23.99 -20.28
C ARG A 188 -10.39 22.47 -20.41
N TRP A 189 -10.28 21.79 -19.26
CA TRP A 189 -10.33 20.33 -19.22
C TRP A 189 -11.70 19.80 -19.63
N ILE A 190 -11.74 18.86 -20.57
CA ILE A 190 -12.96 18.14 -20.96
C ILE A 190 -13.00 16.84 -20.15
N ILE A 191 -13.80 16.82 -19.07
CA ILE A 191 -13.96 15.60 -18.23
C ILE A 191 -15.08 14.75 -18.81
N THR A 192 -14.74 13.49 -19.13
CA THR A 192 -15.66 12.54 -19.80
C THR A 192 -16.13 11.41 -18.90
N GLY A 193 -15.46 11.16 -17.75
CA GLY A 193 -15.84 10.10 -16.86
C GLY A 193 -15.07 10.09 -15.54
N VAL A 194 -15.51 9.21 -14.65
CA VAL A 194 -14.85 8.90 -13.37
C VAL A 194 -14.47 7.43 -13.35
N ARG A 195 -13.43 7.08 -12.60
CA ARG A 195 -12.95 5.71 -12.40
C ARG A 195 -12.69 5.45 -10.93
N ASP A 196 -13.07 4.26 -10.49
CA ASP A 196 -12.77 3.82 -9.14
C ASP A 196 -11.31 3.40 -9.01
N GLU A 197 -10.77 3.53 -7.81
CA GLU A 197 -9.44 3.04 -7.48
C GLU A 197 -9.37 1.52 -7.65
N SER A 198 -8.21 1.03 -8.09
CA SER A 198 -7.92 -0.39 -8.15
C SER A 198 -7.02 -0.83 -7.00
N SER A 199 -7.37 -1.92 -6.34
CA SER A 199 -6.53 -2.55 -5.33
C SER A 199 -6.47 -4.06 -5.56
N PHE A 200 -5.33 -4.65 -5.19
CA PHE A 200 -5.11 -6.08 -5.27
C PHE A 200 -4.64 -6.59 -3.91
N ILE A 201 -5.07 -7.78 -3.53
CA ILE A 201 -4.56 -8.46 -2.34
C ILE A 201 -3.24 -9.14 -2.71
N ASP A 202 -2.17 -8.85 -1.98
CA ASP A 202 -0.94 -9.64 -2.04
C ASP A 202 -1.15 -10.94 -1.27
N PHE A 203 -1.58 -11.99 -1.96
CA PHE A 203 -1.88 -13.29 -1.35
C PHE A 203 -0.70 -13.89 -0.59
N ASN A 204 0.54 -13.71 -1.06
CA ASN A 204 1.72 -14.25 -0.39
C ASN A 204 1.97 -13.63 0.98
N SER A 205 1.70 -12.33 1.11
CA SER A 205 1.86 -11.59 2.37
C SER A 205 0.60 -11.59 3.23
N SER A 206 -0.55 -11.99 2.67
CA SER A 206 -1.85 -11.97 3.35
C SER A 206 -2.25 -13.33 3.93
N SER A 207 -1.71 -14.41 3.40
CA SER A 207 -2.07 -15.76 3.84
C SER A 207 -1.42 -16.11 5.17
N TYR A 208 -2.19 -16.71 6.08
CA TYR A 208 -1.61 -17.34 7.27
C TYR A 208 -0.80 -18.58 6.91
N ARG A 209 0.18 -18.92 7.72
CA ARG A 209 1.00 -20.12 7.55
C ARG A 209 1.34 -20.74 8.90
N PHE A 210 1.27 -22.06 8.96
CA PHE A 210 1.76 -22.84 10.10
C PHE A 210 3.00 -23.63 9.68
N GLN A 211 4.01 -23.62 10.54
CA GLN A 211 5.25 -24.33 10.34
C GLN A 211 5.63 -25.07 11.61
N LEU A 212 6.00 -26.33 11.47
CA LEU A 212 6.61 -27.12 12.52
C LEU A 212 8.04 -27.42 12.12
N GLY A 213 8.98 -27.24 13.04
CA GLY A 213 10.37 -27.52 12.80
C GLY A 213 11.11 -27.96 14.06
N PHE A 214 12.31 -28.47 13.88
CA PHE A 214 13.20 -28.81 14.97
C PHE A 214 14.63 -28.38 14.64
N SER A 215 15.40 -28.11 15.68
CA SER A 215 16.85 -27.94 15.62
C SER A 215 17.52 -28.80 16.67
N TYR A 216 18.77 -29.18 16.39
CA TYR A 216 19.63 -29.89 17.32
C TYR A 216 20.94 -29.11 17.45
N GLU A 217 21.31 -28.83 18.69
CA GLU A 217 22.55 -28.16 19.07
C GLU A 217 23.41 -29.16 19.85
N PHE A 218 24.68 -29.26 19.46
CA PHE A 218 25.68 -30.18 20.04
C PHE A 218 26.99 -29.46 20.32
#